data_2205a0e903ef23a8a3b0d9a118942079
#
_entry.id   2205a0e903ef23a8a3b0d9a118942079
#
_cell.length_a   1.000
_cell.length_b   1.000
_cell.length_c   1.000
_cell.angle_alpha   90.00
_cell.angle_beta   90.00
_cell.angle_gamma   90.00
#
_symmetry.space_group_name_H-M   'P 1'
#
loop_
_entity.id
_entity.type
_entity.pdbx_description
1 polymer ?
#
loop_
_entity_poly.entity_id
_entity_poly.type
_entity_poly.pdbx_seq_one_letter_code
_entity_poly.pdbx_strand_id
1 'polypeptide(L)'
;DPYKREQFEAVKRWFYNDWCAIDQKLRTSIVEGISVFLSLFDTNPIVKRTFCPPKECYDPLKNHDYRYGRPLPGFAWLIEQGRVCALNFPVSLNPGLARALGTFLKMDFQRAVLNRIPIMAAHPERHYRQVFFICDEYHLFATTGESDPSGDEKAFSLSRQAKLIPIVSTQSVSSLKSTLSGETWRTLLQTFRTKIFLALSDDFSTKFASELCGKEDKLKVNYNMTESSQDAKISFLFRSLSDGQRER
;
A
#
# COMPACT_ATOMS: atom_id res chain seq x y z
N ASP A 1 17.86 2.18 -35.01
CA ASP A 1 17.40 3.24 -34.12
C ASP A 1 18.61 3.85 -33.40
N PRO A 2 18.98 5.15 -33.68
CA PRO A 2 20.15 5.79 -33.13
C PRO A 2 20.14 5.82 -31.60
N TYR A 3 18.97 6.03 -30.97
CA TYR A 3 18.84 6.04 -29.50
C TYR A 3 19.20 4.69 -28.87
N LYS A 4 18.82 3.58 -29.48
CA LYS A 4 19.21 2.25 -28.99
C LYS A 4 20.70 1.99 -29.09
N ARG A 5 21.34 2.55 -30.09
CA ARG A 5 22.79 2.45 -30.26
C ARG A 5 23.53 3.27 -29.20
N GLU A 6 23.06 4.49 -28.92
CA GLU A 6 23.63 5.33 -27.85
C GLU A 6 23.46 4.69 -26.47
N GLN A 7 22.27 4.12 -26.19
CA GLN A 7 22.04 3.37 -24.95
C GLN A 7 22.97 2.15 -24.83
N PHE A 8 23.18 1.41 -25.92
CA PHE A 8 24.08 0.28 -25.91
C PHE A 8 25.52 0.69 -25.64
N GLU A 9 26.02 1.76 -26.28
CA GLU A 9 27.38 2.26 -26.03
C GLU A 9 27.52 2.81 -24.60
N ALA A 10 26.49 3.41 -24.02
CA ALA A 10 26.51 3.83 -22.63
C ALA A 10 26.60 2.64 -21.66
N VAL A 11 25.79 1.61 -21.88
CA VAL A 11 25.83 0.36 -21.08
C VAL A 11 27.18 -0.35 -21.23
N LYS A 12 27.72 -0.43 -22.44
CA LYS A 12 29.02 -1.01 -22.72
C LYS A 12 30.15 -0.28 -21.99
N ARG A 13 30.15 1.05 -22.05
CA ARG A 13 31.12 1.90 -21.34
C ARG A 13 31.04 1.68 -19.84
N TRP A 14 29.83 1.72 -19.26
CA TRP A 14 29.62 1.44 -17.84
C TRP A 14 30.12 0.04 -17.46
N PHE A 15 29.81 -0.97 -18.27
CA PHE A 15 30.25 -2.36 -17.99
C PHE A 15 31.77 -2.49 -17.92
N TYR A 16 32.47 -1.95 -18.90
CA TYR A 16 33.95 -2.08 -18.94
C TYR A 16 34.67 -1.13 -17.97
N ASN A 17 34.18 0.11 -17.81
CA ASN A 17 34.90 1.11 -17.02
C ASN A 17 34.52 1.05 -15.54
N ASP A 18 33.25 0.76 -15.23
CA ASP A 18 32.77 0.79 -13.85
C ASP A 18 32.63 -0.63 -13.27
N TRP A 19 31.81 -1.47 -13.91
CA TRP A 19 31.53 -2.81 -13.38
C TRP A 19 32.78 -3.72 -13.36
N CYS A 20 33.56 -3.74 -14.40
CA CYS A 20 34.79 -4.56 -14.44
C CYS A 20 35.90 -4.01 -13.53
N ALA A 21 35.88 -2.73 -13.20
CA ALA A 21 36.81 -2.08 -12.28
C ALA A 21 36.48 -2.26 -10.79
N ILE A 22 35.27 -2.69 -10.48
CA ILE A 22 34.85 -2.95 -9.08
C ILE A 22 35.71 -4.09 -8.49
N ASP A 23 36.13 -3.93 -7.23
CA ASP A 23 36.83 -4.98 -6.49
C ASP A 23 36.02 -6.29 -6.49
N GLN A 24 36.75 -7.41 -6.61
CA GLN A 24 36.14 -8.73 -6.74
C GLN A 24 35.21 -9.08 -5.58
N LYS A 25 35.57 -8.73 -4.33
CA LYS A 25 34.75 -9.00 -3.14
C LYS A 25 33.46 -8.23 -3.18
N LEU A 26 33.54 -6.95 -3.54
CA LEU A 26 32.36 -6.11 -3.67
C LEU A 26 31.45 -6.60 -4.79
N ARG A 27 31.99 -6.98 -5.93
CA ARG A 27 31.26 -7.56 -7.06
C ARG A 27 30.54 -8.84 -6.65
N THR A 28 31.22 -9.74 -5.95
CA THR A 28 30.64 -10.99 -5.44
C THR A 28 29.48 -10.69 -4.49
N SER A 29 29.67 -9.76 -3.54
CA SER A 29 28.62 -9.38 -2.60
C SER A 29 27.38 -8.79 -3.30
N ILE A 30 27.55 -7.95 -4.32
CA ILE A 30 26.45 -7.41 -5.12
C ILE A 30 25.72 -8.55 -5.86
N VAL A 31 26.46 -9.46 -6.50
CA VAL A 31 25.87 -10.61 -7.21
C VAL A 31 25.12 -11.53 -6.25
N GLU A 32 25.68 -11.82 -5.09
CA GLU A 32 25.03 -12.63 -4.06
C GLU A 32 23.73 -11.97 -3.56
N GLY A 33 23.75 -10.67 -3.27
CA GLY A 33 22.56 -9.94 -2.87
C GLY A 33 21.43 -10.00 -3.92
N ILE A 34 21.76 -9.82 -5.19
CA ILE A 34 20.81 -9.94 -6.29
C ILE A 34 20.32 -11.39 -6.43
N SER A 35 21.23 -12.37 -6.31
CA SER A 35 20.91 -13.79 -6.44
C SER A 35 19.97 -14.28 -5.35
N VAL A 36 20.16 -13.84 -4.10
CA VAL A 36 19.24 -14.14 -2.99
C VAL A 36 17.83 -13.66 -3.34
N PHE A 37 17.72 -12.45 -3.86
CA PHE A 37 16.42 -11.90 -4.26
C PHE A 37 15.81 -12.67 -5.45
N LEU A 38 16.59 -12.95 -6.49
CA LEU A 38 16.13 -13.69 -7.66
C LEU A 38 15.83 -15.16 -7.36
N SER A 39 16.44 -15.74 -6.32
CA SER A 39 16.18 -17.12 -5.91
C SER A 39 14.71 -17.35 -5.51
N LEU A 40 14.00 -16.31 -5.06
CA LEU A 40 12.55 -16.38 -4.79
C LEU A 40 11.75 -16.82 -6.02
N PHE A 41 12.20 -16.46 -7.22
CA PHE A 41 11.58 -16.82 -8.49
C PHE A 41 12.07 -18.19 -8.99
N ASP A 42 13.33 -18.53 -8.79
CA ASP A 42 13.95 -19.76 -9.30
C ASP A 42 13.56 -21.00 -8.49
N THR A 43 13.41 -20.86 -7.18
CA THR A 43 13.12 -21.99 -6.29
C THR A 43 11.67 -22.45 -6.37
N ASN A 44 10.76 -21.62 -6.89
CA ASN A 44 9.36 -21.99 -7.04
C ASN A 44 8.99 -22.15 -8.53
N PRO A 45 8.79 -23.39 -9.02
CA PRO A 45 8.48 -23.63 -10.44
C PRO A 45 7.19 -22.96 -10.94
N ILE A 46 6.20 -22.78 -10.06
CA ILE A 46 4.95 -22.12 -10.41
C ILE A 46 5.19 -20.64 -10.64
N VAL A 47 5.91 -19.99 -9.71
CA VAL A 47 6.29 -18.59 -9.82
C VAL A 47 7.13 -18.36 -11.07
N LYS A 48 8.14 -19.20 -11.30
CA LYS A 48 8.99 -19.12 -12.49
C LYS A 48 8.17 -19.20 -13.78
N ARG A 49 7.24 -20.14 -13.89
CA ARG A 49 6.36 -20.27 -15.07
C ARG A 49 5.45 -19.07 -15.26
N THR A 50 4.97 -18.48 -14.18
CA THR A 50 4.04 -17.35 -14.24
C THR A 50 4.75 -16.07 -14.66
N PHE A 51 5.92 -15.77 -14.09
CA PHE A 51 6.63 -14.51 -14.31
C PHE A 51 7.75 -14.59 -15.36
N CYS A 52 8.28 -15.77 -15.62
CA CYS A 52 9.31 -16.01 -16.63
C CYS A 52 8.87 -17.15 -17.59
N PRO A 53 7.71 -17.01 -18.26
CA PRO A 53 7.23 -18.05 -19.16
C PRO A 53 8.18 -18.20 -20.35
N PRO A 54 8.22 -19.38 -21.01
CA PRO A 54 9.03 -19.60 -22.20
C PRO A 54 8.55 -18.70 -23.35
N LYS A 55 9.43 -18.42 -24.32
CA LYS A 55 9.13 -17.54 -25.46
C LYS A 55 7.90 -17.98 -26.24
N GLU A 56 7.68 -19.27 -26.29
CA GLU A 56 6.54 -19.90 -26.97
C GLU A 56 5.19 -19.48 -26.37
N CYS A 57 5.18 -19.06 -25.11
CA CYS A 57 3.99 -18.55 -24.44
C CYS A 57 3.44 -17.27 -25.10
N TYR A 58 4.32 -16.46 -25.70
CA TYR A 58 3.98 -15.19 -26.36
C TYR A 58 3.75 -15.34 -27.87
N ASP A 59 3.94 -16.51 -28.43
CA ASP A 59 3.72 -16.79 -29.85
C ASP A 59 2.32 -17.40 -30.04
N PRO A 60 1.36 -16.67 -30.64
CA PRO A 60 0.00 -17.17 -30.83
C PRO A 60 -0.08 -18.46 -31.64
N LEU A 61 0.86 -18.67 -32.59
CA LEU A 61 0.90 -19.85 -33.44
C LEU A 61 1.39 -21.08 -32.67
N LYS A 62 2.33 -20.91 -31.72
CA LYS A 62 2.86 -22.01 -30.91
C LYS A 62 2.03 -22.28 -29.66
N ASN A 63 1.36 -21.28 -29.15
CA ASN A 63 0.57 -21.33 -27.91
C ASN A 63 -0.94 -21.26 -28.14
N HIS A 64 -1.42 -21.75 -29.29
CA HIS A 64 -2.84 -21.69 -29.64
C HIS A 64 -3.78 -22.38 -28.64
N ASP A 65 -3.32 -23.48 -28.00
CA ASP A 65 -4.08 -24.22 -27.00
C ASP A 65 -3.63 -23.89 -25.56
N TYR A 66 -2.90 -22.79 -25.35
CA TYR A 66 -2.31 -22.42 -24.07
C TYR A 66 -1.44 -23.50 -23.43
N ARG A 67 -0.87 -24.40 -24.23
CA ARG A 67 0.00 -25.51 -23.77
C ARG A 67 1.22 -25.04 -22.98
N TYR A 68 1.69 -23.81 -23.23
CA TYR A 68 2.79 -23.17 -22.51
C TYR A 68 2.31 -22.25 -21.37
N GLY A 69 0.99 -22.22 -21.09
CA GLY A 69 0.38 -21.34 -20.11
C GLY A 69 -0.09 -20.01 -20.69
N ARG A 70 -0.79 -19.22 -19.89
CA ARG A 70 -1.22 -17.88 -20.26
C ARG A 70 -0.29 -16.86 -19.62
N PRO A 71 0.37 -15.99 -20.39
CA PRO A 71 1.13 -14.90 -19.80
C PRO A 71 0.21 -13.97 -19.03
N LEU A 72 0.69 -13.42 -17.91
CA LEU A 72 -0.02 -12.36 -17.22
C LEU A 72 -0.05 -11.13 -18.15
N PRO A 73 -1.23 -10.62 -18.52
CA PRO A 73 -1.30 -9.42 -19.32
C PRO A 73 -0.81 -8.22 -18.52
N GLY A 74 -0.13 -7.27 -19.19
CA GLY A 74 0.33 -6.05 -18.53
C GLY A 74 -0.83 -5.22 -18.00
N PHE A 75 -0.63 -4.52 -16.89
CA PHE A 75 -1.66 -3.70 -16.26
C PHE A 75 -2.17 -2.57 -17.17
N ALA A 76 -1.33 -2.00 -18.03
CA ALA A 76 -1.79 -1.01 -19.01
C ALA A 76 -2.89 -1.56 -19.89
N TRP A 77 -2.72 -2.78 -20.40
CA TRP A 77 -3.72 -3.46 -21.21
C TRP A 77 -5.01 -3.77 -20.42
N LEU A 78 -4.86 -4.29 -19.19
CA LEU A 78 -6.00 -4.59 -18.30
C LEU A 78 -6.84 -3.34 -18.03
N ILE A 79 -6.20 -2.21 -17.77
CA ILE A 79 -6.84 -0.91 -17.52
C ILE A 79 -7.59 -0.45 -18.78
N GLU A 80 -6.95 -0.51 -19.93
CA GLU A 80 -7.53 -0.08 -21.20
C GLU A 80 -8.75 -0.92 -21.58
N GLN A 81 -8.68 -2.24 -21.37
CA GLN A 81 -9.79 -3.16 -21.60
C GLN A 81 -10.86 -3.12 -20.51
N GLY A 82 -10.64 -2.39 -19.42
CA GLY A 82 -11.58 -2.31 -18.29
C GLY A 82 -11.77 -3.65 -17.57
N ARG A 83 -10.70 -4.42 -17.44
CA ARG A 83 -10.73 -5.75 -16.80
C ARG A 83 -10.58 -5.63 -15.29
N VAL A 84 -11.16 -6.60 -14.60
CA VAL A 84 -10.94 -6.81 -13.16
C VAL A 84 -9.84 -7.84 -13.01
N CYS A 85 -8.83 -7.51 -12.21
CA CYS A 85 -7.74 -8.41 -11.86
C CYS A 85 -7.76 -8.65 -10.35
N ALA A 86 -7.92 -9.90 -9.93
CA ALA A 86 -7.82 -10.30 -8.53
C ALA A 86 -6.52 -11.08 -8.33
N LEU A 87 -5.70 -10.61 -7.38
CA LEU A 87 -4.45 -11.24 -7.00
C LEU A 87 -4.64 -11.84 -5.60
N ASN A 88 -4.50 -13.15 -5.49
CA ASN A 88 -4.57 -13.84 -4.21
C ASN A 88 -3.20 -14.41 -3.87
N PHE A 89 -2.59 -13.88 -2.81
CA PHE A 89 -1.31 -14.35 -2.30
C PHE A 89 -1.51 -15.11 -1.00
N PRO A 90 -1.15 -16.40 -0.93
CA PRO A 90 -1.23 -17.16 0.31
C PRO A 90 -0.09 -16.74 1.27
N VAL A 91 -0.27 -15.61 1.94
CA VAL A 91 0.72 -15.01 2.85
C VAL A 91 1.13 -15.98 3.95
N SER A 92 0.21 -16.81 4.42
CA SER A 92 0.46 -17.81 5.47
C SER A 92 1.44 -18.92 5.04
N LEU A 93 1.48 -19.26 3.75
CA LEU A 93 2.35 -20.33 3.26
C LEU A 93 3.77 -19.86 2.98
N ASN A 94 3.93 -18.67 2.41
CA ASN A 94 5.23 -18.09 2.13
C ASN A 94 5.16 -16.56 2.18
N PRO A 95 5.26 -15.98 3.39
CA PRO A 95 5.07 -14.54 3.59
C PRO A 95 6.10 -13.69 2.83
N GLY A 96 7.35 -14.14 2.73
CA GLY A 96 8.41 -13.43 2.01
C GLY A 96 8.14 -13.34 0.52
N LEU A 97 7.77 -14.45 -0.11
CA LEU A 97 7.42 -14.50 -1.52
C LEU A 97 6.15 -13.71 -1.82
N ALA A 98 5.10 -13.87 -1.01
CA ALA A 98 3.85 -13.14 -1.16
C ALA A 98 4.06 -11.64 -1.10
N ARG A 99 4.85 -11.15 -0.12
CA ARG A 99 5.22 -9.75 0.01
C ARG A 99 6.00 -9.25 -1.21
N ALA A 100 7.03 -9.98 -1.64
CA ALA A 100 7.85 -9.60 -2.78
C ALA A 100 6.99 -9.49 -4.06
N LEU A 101 6.24 -10.54 -4.40
CA LEU A 101 5.40 -10.55 -5.59
C LEU A 101 4.29 -9.49 -5.54
N GLY A 102 3.60 -9.37 -4.40
CA GLY A 102 2.55 -8.37 -4.22
C GLY A 102 3.08 -6.95 -4.36
N THR A 103 4.25 -6.66 -3.78
CA THR A 103 4.91 -5.36 -3.92
C THR A 103 5.30 -5.07 -5.37
N PHE A 104 5.91 -6.02 -6.08
CA PHE A 104 6.26 -5.84 -7.48
C PHE A 104 5.06 -5.57 -8.37
N LEU A 105 4.02 -6.39 -8.24
CA LEU A 105 2.82 -6.21 -9.05
C LEU A 105 2.12 -4.89 -8.72
N LYS A 106 2.12 -4.49 -7.46
CA LYS A 106 1.63 -3.17 -7.05
C LYS A 106 2.42 -2.05 -7.72
N MET A 107 3.75 -2.11 -7.70
CA MET A 107 4.61 -1.09 -8.32
C MET A 107 4.43 -1.05 -9.83
N ASP A 108 4.31 -2.20 -10.50
CA ASP A 108 4.04 -2.25 -11.94
C ASP A 108 2.66 -1.68 -12.30
N PHE A 109 1.65 -1.99 -11.48
CA PHE A 109 0.32 -1.39 -11.59
C PHE A 109 0.37 0.14 -11.42
N GLN A 110 1.03 0.64 -10.38
CA GLN A 110 1.18 2.08 -10.14
C GLN A 110 1.87 2.77 -11.31
N ARG A 111 2.95 2.18 -11.83
CA ARG A 111 3.65 2.68 -13.02
C ARG A 111 2.71 2.74 -14.24
N ALA A 112 1.94 1.69 -14.49
CA ALA A 112 0.98 1.65 -15.59
C ALA A 112 -0.10 2.74 -15.46
N VAL A 113 -0.58 2.98 -14.23
CA VAL A 113 -1.56 4.03 -13.96
C VAL A 113 -0.97 5.43 -14.12
N LEU A 114 0.22 5.70 -13.57
CA LEU A 114 0.87 7.00 -13.65
C LEU A 114 1.27 7.37 -15.09
N ASN A 115 1.66 6.41 -15.90
CA ASN A 115 1.96 6.60 -17.32
C ASN A 115 0.75 7.07 -18.15
N ARG A 116 -0.46 7.01 -17.60
CA ARG A 116 -1.65 7.57 -18.24
C ARG A 116 -1.71 9.10 -18.15
N ILE A 117 -1.08 9.70 -17.15
CA ILE A 117 -1.17 11.15 -16.91
C ILE A 117 -0.78 11.97 -18.13
N PRO A 118 0.40 11.78 -18.75
CA PRO A 118 0.77 12.51 -19.96
C PRO A 118 -0.14 12.19 -21.15
N ILE A 119 -0.63 10.95 -21.27
CA ILE A 119 -1.55 10.55 -22.33
C ILE A 119 -2.90 11.28 -22.19
N MET A 120 -3.40 11.35 -20.94
CA MET A 120 -4.65 12.04 -20.62
C MET A 120 -4.53 13.55 -20.84
N ALA A 121 -3.37 14.13 -20.56
CA ALA A 121 -3.10 15.54 -20.80
C ALA A 121 -3.02 15.86 -22.29
N ALA A 122 -2.46 14.95 -23.11
CA ALA A 122 -2.37 15.10 -24.56
C ALA A 122 -3.70 14.89 -25.28
N HIS A 123 -4.61 14.12 -24.70
CA HIS A 123 -5.90 13.77 -25.29
C HIS A 123 -7.05 13.96 -24.30
N PRO A 124 -7.35 15.19 -23.87
CA PRO A 124 -8.37 15.49 -22.87
C PRO A 124 -9.79 15.17 -23.33
N GLU A 125 -10.00 15.08 -24.64
CA GLU A 125 -11.29 14.75 -25.28
C GLU A 125 -11.68 13.28 -25.11
N ARG A 126 -10.73 12.40 -24.78
CA ARG A 126 -10.98 10.98 -24.59
C ARG A 126 -11.58 10.68 -23.23
N HIS A 127 -12.48 9.71 -23.20
CA HIS A 127 -12.98 9.18 -21.94
C HIS A 127 -11.99 8.18 -21.35
N TYR A 128 -11.48 8.47 -20.14
CA TYR A 128 -10.60 7.59 -19.38
C TYR A 128 -11.33 7.02 -18.18
N ARG A 129 -11.32 5.69 -18.06
CA ARG A 129 -11.95 4.97 -16.95
C ARG A 129 -11.26 5.32 -15.63
N GLN A 130 -12.05 5.36 -14.57
CA GLN A 130 -11.52 5.32 -13.20
C GLN A 130 -10.96 3.93 -12.92
N VAL A 131 -9.85 3.89 -12.21
CA VAL A 131 -9.15 2.66 -11.84
C VAL A 131 -9.19 2.53 -10.33
N PHE A 132 -9.67 1.41 -9.83
CA PHE A 132 -9.69 1.10 -8.42
C PHE A 132 -8.49 0.23 -8.06
N PHE A 133 -7.78 0.62 -7.02
CA PHE A 133 -6.78 -0.20 -6.36
C PHE A 133 -7.32 -0.60 -5.01
N ILE A 134 -7.70 -1.86 -4.86
CA ILE A 134 -8.25 -2.38 -3.61
C ILE A 134 -7.22 -3.33 -3.02
N CYS A 135 -6.75 -3.04 -1.80
CA CYS A 135 -5.73 -3.84 -1.13
C CYS A 135 -6.11 -4.08 0.32
N ASP A 136 -6.36 -5.33 0.64
CA ASP A 136 -6.51 -5.79 2.01
C ASP A 136 -5.14 -6.06 2.64
N GLU A 137 -5.03 -5.95 3.96
CA GLU A 137 -3.76 -6.08 4.70
C GLU A 137 -2.64 -5.23 4.09
N TYR A 138 -2.99 -4.02 3.69
CA TYR A 138 -2.11 -3.13 2.91
C TYR A 138 -0.75 -2.89 3.56
N HIS A 139 -0.66 -2.92 4.90
CA HIS A 139 0.60 -2.77 5.62
C HIS A 139 1.66 -3.80 5.21
N LEU A 140 1.26 -4.98 4.69
CA LEU A 140 2.18 -6.00 4.19
C LEU A 140 2.87 -5.60 2.87
N PHE A 141 2.22 -4.75 2.08
CA PHE A 141 2.64 -4.37 0.73
C PHE A 141 3.01 -2.89 0.61
N ALA A 142 2.81 -2.11 1.67
CA ALA A 142 3.12 -0.68 1.68
C ALA A 142 4.62 -0.43 1.46
N THR A 143 4.94 0.53 0.61
CA THR A 143 6.30 0.96 0.30
C THR A 143 6.43 2.46 0.48
N THR A 144 7.60 2.89 0.94
CA THR A 144 7.95 4.32 1.01
C THR A 144 9.15 4.59 0.13
N GLY A 145 9.18 5.76 -0.45
CA GLY A 145 10.24 6.18 -1.32
C GLY A 145 10.95 7.44 -0.83
N GLU A 146 11.64 7.40 0.30
CA GLU A 146 12.46 8.55 0.69
C GLU A 146 13.46 8.93 -0.41
N SER A 147 14.00 7.93 -1.11
CA SER A 147 14.90 8.11 -2.23
C SER A 147 14.36 7.61 -3.57
N ASP A 148 13.20 6.94 -3.58
CA ASP A 148 12.63 6.28 -4.74
C ASP A 148 11.33 6.99 -5.17
N PRO A 149 11.20 7.42 -6.45
CA PRO A 149 9.97 7.98 -6.98
C PRO A 149 8.77 7.02 -6.97
N SER A 150 8.98 5.74 -6.70
CA SER A 150 7.95 4.69 -6.70
C SER A 150 7.29 4.43 -5.33
N GLY A 151 7.53 5.27 -4.33
CA GLY A 151 6.83 5.19 -3.04
C GLY A 151 5.32 5.42 -3.17
N ASP A 152 4.55 4.71 -2.34
CA ASP A 152 3.08 4.79 -2.35
C ASP A 152 2.58 6.20 -2.09
N GLU A 153 3.24 6.96 -1.22
CA GLU A 153 2.88 8.35 -0.90
C GLU A 153 2.94 9.25 -2.13
N LYS A 154 3.90 9.03 -3.02
CA LYS A 154 4.02 9.77 -4.28
C LYS A 154 3.00 9.30 -5.31
N ALA A 155 2.86 7.99 -5.48
CA ALA A 155 1.89 7.41 -6.39
C ALA A 155 0.46 7.83 -6.05
N PHE A 156 0.08 7.81 -4.77
CA PHE A 156 -1.27 8.18 -4.33
C PHE A 156 -1.48 9.70 -4.29
N SER A 157 -0.44 10.51 -4.14
CA SER A 157 -0.56 11.98 -4.28
C SER A 157 -1.00 12.38 -5.68
N LEU A 158 -0.60 11.62 -6.71
CA LEU A 158 -0.95 11.80 -8.11
C LEU A 158 -2.24 11.05 -8.52
N SER A 159 -2.86 10.35 -7.61
CA SER A 159 -4.00 9.46 -7.87
C SER A 159 -5.15 10.19 -8.58
N ARG A 160 -5.46 11.42 -8.17
CA ARG A 160 -6.53 12.23 -8.77
C ARG A 160 -6.25 12.49 -10.26
N GLN A 161 -5.02 12.87 -10.62
CA GLN A 161 -4.62 13.15 -12.00
C GLN A 161 -4.67 11.87 -12.86
N ALA A 162 -4.28 10.73 -12.27
CA ALA A 162 -4.29 9.43 -12.95
C ALA A 162 -5.67 8.76 -12.98
N LYS A 163 -6.71 9.38 -12.41
CA LYS A 163 -8.03 8.76 -12.15
C LYS A 163 -7.92 7.43 -11.40
N LEU A 164 -7.02 7.37 -10.42
CA LEU A 164 -6.83 6.24 -9.52
C LEU A 164 -7.59 6.47 -8.22
N ILE A 165 -8.32 5.48 -7.76
CA ILE A 165 -9.03 5.48 -6.47
C ILE A 165 -8.42 4.37 -5.62
N PRO A 166 -7.49 4.69 -4.70
CA PRO A 166 -6.96 3.71 -3.77
C PRO A 166 -7.95 3.47 -2.62
N ILE A 167 -8.24 2.20 -2.37
CA ILE A 167 -9.02 1.71 -1.23
C ILE A 167 -8.16 0.67 -0.53
N VAL A 168 -7.71 0.99 0.67
CA VAL A 168 -6.80 0.12 1.41
C VAL A 168 -7.36 -0.17 2.80
N SER A 169 -7.17 -1.38 3.28
CA SER A 169 -7.48 -1.76 4.66
C SER A 169 -6.23 -2.22 5.40
N THR A 170 -6.21 -2.00 6.68
CA THR A 170 -5.14 -2.44 7.59
C THR A 170 -5.73 -2.71 8.96
N GLN A 171 -5.15 -3.61 9.71
CA GLN A 171 -5.60 -3.95 11.05
C GLN A 171 -5.50 -2.79 12.04
N SER A 172 -4.44 -1.98 11.92
CA SER A 172 -4.19 -0.84 12.79
C SER A 172 -3.28 0.19 12.13
N VAL A 173 -3.28 1.40 12.65
CA VAL A 173 -2.28 2.42 12.29
C VAL A 173 -0.90 2.02 12.77
N SER A 174 -0.82 1.31 13.91
CA SER A 174 0.43 0.77 14.45
C SER A 174 1.10 -0.22 13.51
N SER A 175 0.33 -1.09 12.84
CA SER A 175 0.84 -2.03 11.83
C SER A 175 1.47 -1.29 10.65
N LEU A 176 0.83 -0.23 10.18
CA LEU A 176 1.38 0.60 9.11
C LEU A 176 2.66 1.33 9.54
N LYS A 177 2.65 1.91 10.75
CA LYS A 177 3.82 2.59 11.33
C LYS A 177 5.01 1.66 11.50
N SER A 178 4.81 0.40 11.91
CA SER A 178 5.89 -0.57 12.10
C SER A 178 6.53 -1.03 10.79
N THR A 179 5.77 -0.99 9.70
CA THR A 179 6.24 -1.43 8.37
C THR A 179 7.01 -0.33 7.65
N LEU A 180 6.61 0.93 7.85
CA LEU A 180 7.17 2.07 7.15
C LEU A 180 8.18 2.81 8.03
N SER A 181 9.35 3.10 7.48
CA SER A 181 10.42 3.77 8.22
C SER A 181 10.09 5.25 8.52
N GLY A 182 10.56 5.74 9.63
CA GLY A 182 10.44 7.15 10.01
C GLY A 182 9.01 7.65 10.12
N GLU A 183 8.73 8.84 9.61
CA GLU A 183 7.41 9.50 9.62
C GLU A 183 6.65 9.37 8.28
N THR A 184 7.14 8.56 7.35
CA THR A 184 6.56 8.39 6.00
C THR A 184 5.15 7.83 6.04
N TRP A 185 4.81 7.03 7.06
CA TRP A 185 3.45 6.56 7.30
C TRP A 185 2.45 7.71 7.50
N ARG A 186 2.85 8.84 8.09
CA ARG A 186 1.99 10.03 8.25
C ARG A 186 1.72 10.68 6.91
N THR A 187 2.75 10.87 6.10
CA THR A 187 2.63 11.42 4.75
C THR A 187 1.69 10.57 3.90
N LEU A 188 1.86 9.24 3.98
CA LEU A 188 0.99 8.30 3.29
C LEU A 188 -0.48 8.44 3.77
N LEU A 189 -0.72 8.45 5.08
CA LEU A 189 -2.08 8.60 5.62
C LEU A 189 -2.73 9.94 5.27
N GLN A 190 -1.95 10.99 5.08
CA GLN A 190 -2.47 12.30 4.64
C GLN A 190 -3.01 12.26 3.21
N THR A 191 -2.51 11.37 2.36
CA THR A 191 -3.00 11.21 0.97
C THR A 191 -4.41 10.62 0.93
N PHE A 192 -4.79 9.80 1.91
CA PHE A 192 -6.13 9.24 2.04
C PHE A 192 -7.07 10.25 2.71
N ARG A 193 -7.95 10.89 1.92
CA ARG A 193 -8.89 11.90 2.44
C ARG A 193 -9.99 11.31 3.29
N THR A 194 -10.51 10.16 2.91
CA THR A 194 -11.54 9.42 3.66
C THR A 194 -10.87 8.35 4.51
N LYS A 195 -11.18 8.36 5.79
CA LYS A 195 -10.71 7.35 6.75
C LYS A 195 -11.91 6.76 7.47
N ILE A 196 -11.98 5.45 7.53
CA ILE A 196 -13.03 4.71 8.20
C ILE A 196 -12.37 3.91 9.32
N PHE A 197 -12.74 4.21 10.56
CA PHE A 197 -12.28 3.47 11.73
C PHE A 197 -13.39 2.55 12.21
N LEU A 198 -13.10 1.28 12.31
CA LEU A 198 -13.95 0.28 12.96
C LEU A 198 -13.49 0.09 14.40
N ALA A 199 -13.70 -1.09 14.97
CA ALA A 199 -13.21 -1.39 16.32
C ALA A 199 -11.67 -1.35 16.38
N LEU A 200 -11.13 -0.50 17.23
CA LEU A 200 -9.71 -0.34 17.45
C LEU A 200 -9.36 -0.91 18.84
N SER A 201 -8.32 -1.72 18.90
CA SER A 201 -7.87 -2.38 20.15
C SER A 201 -6.53 -1.89 20.65
N ASP A 202 -5.75 -1.17 19.87
CA ASP A 202 -4.47 -0.61 20.27
C ASP A 202 -4.56 0.87 20.62
N ASP A 203 -3.86 1.27 21.67
CA ASP A 203 -3.88 2.63 22.23
C ASP A 203 -3.43 3.68 21.22
N PHE A 204 -2.42 3.37 20.40
CA PHE A 204 -1.90 4.31 19.42
C PHE A 204 -2.94 4.64 18.34
N SER A 205 -3.57 3.62 17.75
CA SER A 205 -4.59 3.82 16.71
C SER A 205 -5.85 4.49 17.26
N THR A 206 -6.25 4.14 18.49
CA THR A 206 -7.39 4.77 19.17
C THR A 206 -7.12 6.26 19.42
N LYS A 207 -5.93 6.59 19.90
CA LYS A 207 -5.54 7.99 20.14
C LYS A 207 -5.45 8.77 18.82
N PHE A 208 -4.84 8.18 17.80
CA PHE A 208 -4.76 8.79 16.47
C PHE A 208 -6.13 9.06 15.86
N ALA A 209 -7.05 8.11 15.94
CA ALA A 209 -8.43 8.28 15.45
C ALA A 209 -9.17 9.38 16.24
N SER A 210 -9.03 9.39 17.56
CA SER A 210 -9.64 10.40 18.43
C SER A 210 -9.14 11.81 18.11
N GLU A 211 -7.83 11.97 17.89
CA GLU A 211 -7.23 13.26 17.51
C GLU A 211 -7.73 13.76 16.16
N LEU A 212 -7.93 12.85 15.20
CA LEU A 212 -8.47 13.20 13.88
C LEU A 212 -9.94 13.60 13.92
N CYS A 213 -10.73 12.99 14.79
CA CYS A 213 -12.16 13.33 14.98
C CYS A 213 -12.34 14.70 15.66
N GLY A 214 -11.31 15.16 16.36
CA GLY A 214 -11.38 16.40 17.13
C GLY A 214 -12.12 16.25 18.46
N LYS A 215 -12.47 17.37 19.07
CA LYS A 215 -13.19 17.43 20.35
C LYS A 215 -14.51 18.15 20.11
N GLU A 216 -15.54 17.63 20.74
CA GLU A 216 -16.87 18.27 20.80
C GLU A 216 -17.17 18.60 22.24
N ASP A 217 -17.64 19.84 22.49
CA ASP A 217 -18.09 20.24 23.83
C ASP A 217 -19.45 19.59 24.10
N LYS A 218 -19.49 18.76 25.15
CA LYS A 218 -20.74 18.13 25.61
C LYS A 218 -21.08 18.61 26.99
N LEU A 219 -22.33 19.00 27.17
CA LEU A 219 -22.88 19.27 28.48
C LEU A 219 -22.99 17.98 29.29
N LYS A 220 -22.18 17.84 30.32
CA LYS A 220 -22.23 16.70 31.24
C LYS A 220 -23.02 17.13 32.48
N VAL A 221 -24.16 16.51 32.70
CA VAL A 221 -24.92 16.71 33.93
C VAL A 221 -24.33 15.81 35.00
N ASN A 222 -23.67 16.41 35.97
CA ASN A 222 -23.22 15.71 37.16
C ASN A 222 -24.24 15.86 38.26
N TYR A 223 -24.77 14.76 38.76
CA TYR A 223 -25.62 14.76 39.94
C TYR A 223 -24.77 14.52 41.18
N ASN A 224 -24.57 15.56 41.98
CA ASN A 224 -23.98 15.41 43.28
C ASN A 224 -25.07 15.17 44.31
N MET A 225 -25.09 13.99 44.91
CA MET A 225 -25.93 13.70 46.03
C MET A 225 -25.16 14.02 47.31
N THR A 226 -25.63 15.03 48.02
CA THR A 226 -25.05 15.37 49.34
C THR A 226 -26.06 14.96 50.42
N GLU A 227 -25.70 14.03 51.27
CA GLU A 227 -26.42 13.77 52.52
C GLU A 227 -26.00 14.80 53.55
N SER A 228 -26.92 15.61 54.00
CA SER A 228 -26.63 16.55 55.11
C SER A 228 -26.66 15.80 56.45
N SER A 229 -25.60 15.89 57.20
CA SER A 229 -25.42 15.18 58.47
C SER A 229 -26.37 15.65 59.59
N GLN A 230 -27.10 16.75 59.41
CA GLN A 230 -28.06 17.25 60.42
C GLN A 230 -29.34 16.44 60.47
N ASP A 231 -29.73 15.77 59.43
CA ASP A 231 -30.94 14.98 59.36
C ASP A 231 -30.72 13.47 59.50
N ALA A 232 -29.52 13.06 59.94
CA ALA A 232 -29.10 11.65 60.01
C ALA A 232 -30.00 10.76 60.88
N LYS A 233 -30.78 11.33 61.80
CA LYS A 233 -31.75 10.57 62.59
C LYS A 233 -33.12 10.42 61.93
N ILE A 234 -33.47 11.33 61.00
CA ILE A 234 -34.74 11.31 60.27
C ILE A 234 -34.52 10.64 58.91
N SER A 235 -33.34 10.75 58.29
CA SER A 235 -33.04 10.16 57.00
C SER A 235 -32.99 8.64 57.01
N PHE A 236 -32.85 8.01 58.18
CA PHE A 236 -32.99 6.56 58.30
C PHE A 236 -34.42 6.06 58.02
N LEU A 237 -35.44 6.93 58.24
CA LEU A 237 -36.86 6.63 58.00
C LEU A 237 -37.35 7.19 56.64
N PHE A 238 -36.77 8.31 56.20
CA PHE A 238 -37.13 8.97 54.93
C PHE A 238 -35.83 9.43 54.22
N ARG A 239 -35.35 8.65 53.29
CA ARG A 239 -34.25 9.06 52.41
C ARG A 239 -34.66 10.29 51.59
N SER A 240 -34.36 11.49 52.06
CA SER A 240 -34.46 12.69 51.26
C SER A 240 -33.17 12.91 50.51
N LEU A 241 -33.22 12.86 49.21
CA LEU A 241 -32.12 13.20 48.31
C LEU A 241 -32.25 14.67 47.93
N SER A 242 -31.25 15.49 48.19
CA SER A 242 -31.21 16.86 47.71
C SER A 242 -30.99 16.87 46.17
N ASP A 243 -31.68 17.73 45.45
CA ASP A 243 -31.51 17.89 44.02
C ASP A 243 -30.08 18.29 43.70
N GLY A 244 -29.47 17.54 42.75
CA GLY A 244 -28.12 17.79 42.31
C GLY A 244 -27.96 19.12 41.56
N GLN A 245 -26.86 19.83 41.84
CA GLN A 245 -26.52 21.02 41.06
C GLN A 245 -26.06 20.64 39.65
N ARG A 246 -26.59 21.39 38.65
CA ARG A 246 -26.09 21.31 37.29
C ARG A 246 -24.83 22.18 37.18
N GLU A 247 -23.68 21.56 36.93
CA GLU A 247 -22.49 22.26 36.50
C GLU A 247 -22.36 22.22 34.96
N ARG A 248 -22.00 23.39 34.42
CA ARG A 248 -21.76 23.57 32.99
C ARG A 248 -20.29 23.24 32.65
#